data_3659acf109f41cee91cb686eda092270
#
_entry.id   3659acf109f41cee91cb686eda092270
#
_cell.length_a   1.000
_cell.length_b   1.000
_cell.length_c   1.000
_cell.angle_alpha   90.00
_cell.angle_beta   90.00
_cell.angle_gamma   90.00
#
_symmetry.space_group_name_H-M   'P 1'
#
loop_
_entity.id
_entity.type
_entity.pdbx_description
1 polymer ?
#
loop_
_entity_poly.entity_id
_entity_poly.type
_entity_poly.pdbx_seq_one_letter_code
_entity_poly.pdbx_strand_id
1 'polypeptide(L)'
;IAVTETLAVKRGDWEMRELARRSSLVLILVSTVFGAISGVGIWVVAGLISPGAISALIHTYVWGWAIEWVFFIVEIVAALVYYATWDKISKRAHVMVGWIYFVSAYLSLVIINGIITFMLTPGKWLETGAFWDGFFNPTYYPSLLLRTGIAMLMATAFMLWPAMKASKEARPKLARYLGIWAVIGSMFSYSGYRWWEGALPETVQSLFLGDGALLAGLVDTRWLVMWSITAALLLAILFLIALPKTAKVIPVLLFTIAAFTFFGAYERLREGTRKPFIIHDYMFSNGVLVSEVEALNENGILSKARWAARVPAEDSVAMGRQVFDAQCRSCHTIDGYLSIKELAPEDPDMTYSVLYAMYDQGEMFAELEPGEAVAMGDLNYPFMPPFVGTEEEMEALVDFIASLTAQGGATAEGGI
;
A
#
# COMPACT_ATOMS: atom_id res chain seq x y z
N ILE A 1 7.71 5.65 22.43
CA ILE A 1 7.16 6.35 23.61
C ILE A 1 7.29 5.45 24.85
N ALA A 2 6.75 4.23 24.90
CA ALA A 2 6.80 3.33 26.06
C ALA A 2 8.22 3.09 26.59
N VAL A 3 9.17 2.75 25.72
CA VAL A 3 10.59 2.59 26.07
C VAL A 3 11.19 3.90 26.58
N THR A 4 10.88 5.02 25.91
CA THR A 4 11.36 6.36 26.28
C THR A 4 10.94 6.71 27.71
N GLU A 5 9.67 6.54 28.04
CA GLU A 5 9.16 6.82 29.38
C GLU A 5 9.71 5.84 30.42
N THR A 6 9.80 4.55 30.08
CA THR A 6 10.42 3.55 30.98
C THR A 6 11.85 3.94 31.36
N LEU A 7 12.65 4.34 30.38
CA LEU A 7 14.04 4.80 30.64
C LEU A 7 14.06 6.11 31.44
N ALA A 8 13.16 7.04 31.12
CA ALA A 8 13.04 8.30 31.82
C ALA A 8 12.71 8.08 33.31
N VAL A 9 11.74 7.23 33.62
CA VAL A 9 11.35 6.92 35.01
C VAL A 9 12.47 6.20 35.77
N LYS A 10 13.13 5.20 35.11
CA LYS A 10 14.24 4.45 35.73
C LYS A 10 15.45 5.34 36.04
N ARG A 11 15.74 6.33 35.19
CA ARG A 11 16.91 7.21 35.30
C ARG A 11 16.61 8.52 36.01
N GLY A 12 15.37 8.81 36.39
CA GLY A 12 14.94 10.10 36.88
C GLY A 12 15.11 11.24 35.86
N ASP A 13 15.06 10.94 34.58
CA ASP A 13 15.31 11.86 33.46
C ASP A 13 14.06 12.62 33.10
N TRP A 14 13.91 13.78 33.62
CA TRP A 14 12.76 14.64 33.35
C TRP A 14 12.62 15.06 31.88
N GLU A 15 13.73 15.37 31.20
CA GLU A 15 13.71 15.82 29.82
C GLU A 15 13.24 14.70 28.84
N MET A 16 13.68 13.46 29.09
CA MET A 16 13.15 12.29 28.34
C MET A 16 11.67 12.05 28.64
N ARG A 17 11.24 12.25 29.89
CA ARG A 17 9.81 12.09 30.22
C ARG A 17 8.95 13.17 29.55
N GLU A 18 9.42 14.40 29.51
CA GLU A 18 8.75 15.50 28.84
C GLU A 18 8.72 15.29 27.31
N LEU A 19 9.79 14.72 26.73
CA LEU A 19 9.79 14.31 25.33
C LEU A 19 8.66 13.29 25.06
N ALA A 20 8.53 12.24 25.87
CA ALA A 20 7.46 11.26 25.74
C ALA A 20 6.08 11.92 25.85
N ARG A 21 5.90 12.85 26.79
CA ARG A 21 4.66 13.60 27.00
C ARG A 21 4.28 14.43 25.79
N ARG A 22 5.20 15.24 25.26
CA ARG A 22 4.94 16.07 24.06
C ARG A 22 4.67 15.22 22.83
N SER A 23 5.35 14.09 22.70
CA SER A 23 5.17 13.17 21.58
C SER A 23 3.85 12.41 21.66
N SER A 24 3.27 12.20 22.86
CA SER A 24 1.98 11.51 22.99
C SER A 24 0.82 12.26 22.33
N LEU A 25 0.82 13.59 22.35
CA LEU A 25 -0.17 14.38 21.62
C LEU A 25 -0.05 14.20 20.12
N VAL A 26 1.18 14.26 19.59
CA VAL A 26 1.43 14.04 18.14
C VAL A 26 0.99 12.64 17.74
N LEU A 27 1.31 11.64 18.57
CA LEU A 27 0.90 10.26 18.33
C LEU A 27 -0.62 10.13 18.22
N ILE A 28 -1.38 10.67 19.17
CA ILE A 28 -2.85 10.61 19.16
C ILE A 28 -3.42 11.30 17.92
N LEU A 29 -2.94 12.50 17.59
CA LEU A 29 -3.41 13.22 16.42
C LEU A 29 -3.16 12.45 15.12
N VAL A 30 -1.98 11.84 14.98
CA VAL A 30 -1.61 11.08 13.78
C VAL A 30 -2.32 9.73 13.74
N SER A 31 -2.29 8.94 14.81
CA SER A 31 -2.88 7.59 14.79
C SER A 31 -4.38 7.58 14.93
N THR A 32 -4.94 8.37 15.86
CA THR A 32 -6.37 8.29 16.18
C THR A 32 -7.22 9.19 15.27
N VAL A 33 -6.78 10.42 15.00
CA VAL A 33 -7.57 11.35 14.18
C VAL A 33 -7.30 11.11 12.70
N PHE A 34 -6.06 11.31 12.27
CA PHE A 34 -5.71 11.18 10.86
C PHE A 34 -5.82 9.72 10.38
N GLY A 35 -5.31 8.76 11.19
CA GLY A 35 -5.38 7.33 10.87
C GLY A 35 -6.81 6.81 10.79
N ALA A 36 -7.72 7.21 11.70
CA ALA A 36 -9.11 6.80 11.64
C ALA A 36 -9.84 7.37 10.42
N ILE A 37 -9.65 8.67 10.11
CA ILE A 37 -10.28 9.29 8.94
C ILE A 37 -9.79 8.64 7.64
N SER A 38 -8.47 8.46 7.48
CA SER A 38 -7.90 7.85 6.29
C SER A 38 -8.25 6.36 6.18
N GLY A 39 -8.23 5.61 7.29
CA GLY A 39 -8.57 4.19 7.31
C GLY A 39 -10.02 3.94 6.92
N VAL A 40 -10.98 4.66 7.51
CA VAL A 40 -12.40 4.58 7.13
C VAL A 40 -12.58 5.01 5.67
N GLY A 41 -11.92 6.09 5.24
CA GLY A 41 -11.96 6.56 3.86
C GLY A 41 -11.46 5.49 2.87
N ILE A 42 -10.35 4.82 3.16
CA ILE A 42 -9.82 3.73 2.32
C ILE A 42 -10.83 2.58 2.23
N TRP A 43 -11.44 2.15 3.34
CA TRP A 43 -12.43 1.08 3.34
C TRP A 43 -13.66 1.41 2.49
N VAL A 44 -14.19 2.64 2.61
CA VAL A 44 -15.32 3.09 1.82
C VAL A 44 -14.96 3.10 0.33
N VAL A 45 -13.83 3.72 -0.03
CA VAL A 45 -13.40 3.80 -1.43
C VAL A 45 -13.10 2.42 -2.02
N ALA A 46 -12.36 1.57 -1.30
CA ALA A 46 -12.03 0.23 -1.76
C ALA A 46 -13.29 -0.65 -1.92
N GLY A 47 -14.25 -0.53 -1.00
CA GLY A 47 -15.53 -1.25 -1.09
C GLY A 47 -16.40 -0.80 -2.25
N LEU A 48 -16.28 0.45 -2.71
CA LEU A 48 -17.00 0.97 -3.87
C LEU A 48 -16.30 0.61 -5.20
N ILE A 49 -14.98 0.66 -5.23
CA ILE A 49 -14.19 0.46 -6.46
C ILE A 49 -13.97 -1.03 -6.75
N SER A 50 -13.67 -1.82 -5.74
CA SER A 50 -13.36 -3.25 -5.88
C SER A 50 -14.08 -4.10 -4.81
N PRO A 51 -15.42 -4.18 -4.86
CA PRO A 51 -16.20 -4.93 -3.86
C PRO A 51 -15.85 -6.42 -3.83
N GLY A 52 -15.51 -7.01 -4.96
CA GLY A 52 -15.07 -8.41 -5.05
C GLY A 52 -13.80 -8.69 -4.26
N ALA A 53 -12.80 -7.85 -4.38
CA ALA A 53 -11.55 -7.99 -3.64
C ALA A 53 -11.74 -7.82 -2.13
N ILE A 54 -12.50 -6.82 -1.72
CA ILE A 54 -12.82 -6.60 -0.30
C ILE A 54 -13.60 -7.79 0.28
N SER A 55 -14.58 -8.31 -0.48
CA SER A 55 -15.33 -9.49 -0.08
C SER A 55 -14.42 -10.71 0.09
N ALA A 56 -13.54 -10.97 -0.88
CA ALA A 56 -12.58 -12.07 -0.80
C ALA A 56 -11.68 -11.97 0.43
N LEU A 57 -11.09 -10.80 0.69
CA LEU A 57 -10.23 -10.58 1.86
C LEU A 57 -10.97 -10.73 3.19
N ILE A 58 -12.21 -10.23 3.28
CA ILE A 58 -13.00 -10.36 4.50
C ILE A 58 -13.35 -11.83 4.75
N HIS A 59 -13.82 -12.56 3.74
CA HIS A 59 -14.20 -13.96 3.92
C HIS A 59 -12.99 -14.86 4.22
N THR A 60 -11.85 -14.64 3.54
CA THR A 60 -10.63 -15.41 3.77
C THR A 60 -10.07 -15.17 5.18
N TYR A 61 -10.15 -13.93 5.69
CA TYR A 61 -9.51 -13.51 6.93
C TYR A 61 -10.47 -13.00 7.99
N VAL A 62 -11.72 -13.47 8.05
CA VAL A 62 -12.73 -12.99 9.00
C VAL A 62 -12.25 -12.99 10.46
N TRP A 63 -11.55 -14.04 10.88
CA TRP A 63 -10.99 -14.11 12.23
C TRP A 63 -9.78 -13.18 12.41
N GLY A 64 -8.98 -12.98 11.39
CA GLY A 64 -7.88 -12.00 11.40
C GLY A 64 -8.40 -10.59 11.61
N TRP A 65 -9.43 -10.19 10.85
CA TRP A 65 -10.07 -8.89 10.98
C TRP A 65 -10.72 -8.71 12.35
N ALA A 66 -11.41 -9.73 12.87
CA ALA A 66 -12.05 -9.66 14.19
C ALA A 66 -11.03 -9.48 15.34
N ILE A 67 -9.90 -10.21 15.30
CA ILE A 67 -8.86 -10.11 16.31
C ILE A 67 -8.11 -8.78 16.20
N GLU A 68 -7.80 -8.33 14.98
CA GLU A 68 -7.17 -7.04 14.73
C GLU A 68 -8.01 -5.90 15.30
N TRP A 69 -9.33 -5.95 15.08
CA TRP A 69 -10.25 -4.94 15.59
C TRP A 69 -10.23 -4.84 17.13
N VAL A 70 -10.11 -5.96 17.83
CA VAL A 70 -9.97 -5.96 19.30
C VAL A 70 -8.68 -5.24 19.72
N PHE A 71 -7.53 -5.54 19.09
CA PHE A 71 -6.28 -4.84 19.40
C PHE A 71 -6.34 -3.36 19.06
N PHE A 72 -6.97 -3.01 17.94
CA PHE A 72 -7.17 -1.62 17.54
C PHE A 72 -7.98 -0.82 18.58
N ILE A 73 -9.08 -1.37 19.11
CA ILE A 73 -9.85 -0.72 20.18
C ILE A 73 -9.01 -0.56 21.45
N VAL A 74 -8.30 -1.61 21.86
CA VAL A 74 -7.42 -1.53 23.05
C VAL A 74 -6.32 -0.49 22.84
N GLU A 75 -5.73 -0.41 21.63
CA GLU A 75 -4.76 0.60 21.26
C GLU A 75 -5.31 2.02 21.45
N ILE A 76 -6.47 2.33 20.86
CA ILE A 76 -7.10 3.65 20.95
C ILE A 76 -7.38 4.02 22.40
N VAL A 77 -8.01 3.12 23.16
CA VAL A 77 -8.35 3.37 24.58
C VAL A 77 -7.08 3.59 25.39
N ALA A 78 -6.06 2.74 25.21
CA ALA A 78 -4.79 2.88 25.92
C ALA A 78 -4.06 4.19 25.55
N ALA A 79 -4.08 4.62 24.28
CA ALA A 79 -3.50 5.89 23.85
C ALA A 79 -4.19 7.09 24.52
N LEU A 80 -5.53 7.09 24.55
CA LEU A 80 -6.30 8.15 25.19
C LEU A 80 -6.07 8.20 26.71
N VAL A 81 -6.08 7.03 27.38
CA VAL A 81 -5.76 6.93 28.80
C VAL A 81 -4.34 7.41 29.08
N TYR A 82 -3.37 6.98 28.28
CA TYR A 82 -1.97 7.40 28.39
C TYR A 82 -1.84 8.92 28.33
N TYR A 83 -2.49 9.56 27.34
CA TYR A 83 -2.47 11.01 27.21
C TYR A 83 -3.20 11.74 28.34
N ALA A 84 -4.33 11.23 28.80
CA ALA A 84 -5.18 11.92 29.78
C ALA A 84 -4.70 11.79 31.22
N THR A 85 -3.80 10.82 31.52
CA THR A 85 -3.42 10.48 32.89
C THR A 85 -2.01 10.92 33.31
N TRP A 86 -1.32 11.74 32.47
CA TRP A 86 -0.06 12.36 32.85
C TRP A 86 -0.19 13.07 34.22
N ASP A 87 0.70 12.71 35.14
CA ASP A 87 0.78 13.23 36.52
C ASP A 87 -0.47 13.02 37.40
N LYS A 88 -1.48 12.25 36.91
CA LYS A 88 -2.69 11.91 37.66
C LYS A 88 -2.64 10.52 38.30
N ILE A 89 -1.80 9.63 37.80
CA ILE A 89 -1.59 8.27 38.30
C ILE A 89 -0.09 8.06 38.62
N SER A 90 0.22 6.96 39.30
CA SER A 90 1.60 6.66 39.62
C SER A 90 2.45 6.47 38.34
N LYS A 91 3.73 6.85 38.36
CA LYS A 91 4.64 6.70 37.22
C LYS A 91 4.73 5.25 36.73
N ARG A 92 4.64 4.26 37.63
CA ARG A 92 4.66 2.85 37.27
C ARG A 92 3.39 2.44 36.53
N ALA A 93 2.23 2.87 37.00
CA ALA A 93 0.94 2.61 36.34
C ALA A 93 0.90 3.29 34.95
N HIS A 94 1.41 4.51 34.83
CA HIS A 94 1.44 5.22 33.55
C HIS A 94 2.35 4.53 32.52
N VAL A 95 3.52 4.08 32.93
CA VAL A 95 4.42 3.25 32.08
C VAL A 95 3.72 1.96 31.64
N MET A 96 2.96 1.31 32.53
CA MET A 96 2.21 0.09 32.19
C MET A 96 1.15 0.36 31.12
N VAL A 97 0.43 1.47 31.21
CA VAL A 97 -0.51 1.89 30.15
C VAL A 97 0.21 2.09 28.82
N GLY A 98 1.40 2.73 28.84
CA GLY A 98 2.23 2.89 27.65
C GLY A 98 2.66 1.56 27.02
N TRP A 99 2.94 0.53 27.83
CA TRP A 99 3.26 -0.80 27.33
C TRP A 99 2.02 -1.55 26.79
N ILE A 100 0.85 -1.39 27.42
CA ILE A 100 -0.41 -1.94 26.87
C ILE A 100 -0.66 -1.34 25.50
N TYR A 101 -0.55 -0.03 25.34
CA TYR A 101 -0.63 0.65 24.06
C TYR A 101 0.35 0.05 23.04
N PHE A 102 1.64 -0.04 23.38
CA PHE A 102 2.66 -0.56 22.46
C PHE A 102 2.37 -1.99 22.01
N VAL A 103 2.04 -2.88 22.97
CA VAL A 103 1.79 -4.29 22.65
C VAL A 103 0.57 -4.44 21.76
N SER A 104 -0.52 -3.72 22.04
CA SER A 104 -1.73 -3.77 21.22
C SER A 104 -1.48 -3.24 19.81
N ALA A 105 -0.80 -2.09 19.67
CA ALA A 105 -0.44 -1.53 18.39
C ALA A 105 0.48 -2.46 17.56
N TYR A 106 1.43 -3.12 18.22
CA TYR A 106 2.33 -4.05 17.54
C TYR A 106 1.62 -5.35 17.12
N LEU A 107 0.70 -5.87 17.96
CA LEU A 107 -0.12 -7.05 17.60
C LEU A 107 -1.10 -6.72 16.47
N SER A 108 -1.68 -5.54 16.45
CA SER A 108 -2.47 -5.06 15.31
C SER A 108 -1.63 -5.05 14.03
N LEU A 109 -0.40 -4.50 14.06
CA LEU A 109 0.54 -4.55 12.93
C LEU A 109 0.84 -5.98 12.49
N VAL A 110 1.10 -6.90 13.42
CA VAL A 110 1.39 -8.32 13.14
C VAL A 110 0.24 -8.97 12.37
N ILE A 111 -0.99 -8.72 12.77
CA ILE A 111 -2.17 -9.31 12.15
C ILE A 111 -2.45 -8.68 10.78
N ILE A 112 -2.51 -7.36 10.71
CA ILE A 112 -2.81 -6.69 9.44
C ILE A 112 -1.71 -6.96 8.40
N ASN A 113 -0.45 -7.11 8.83
CA ASN A 113 0.63 -7.46 7.93
C ASN A 113 0.38 -8.79 7.21
N GLY A 114 -0.14 -9.82 7.89
CA GLY A 114 -0.49 -11.10 7.26
C GLY A 114 -1.53 -10.94 6.16
N ILE A 115 -2.56 -10.15 6.41
CA ILE A 115 -3.64 -9.89 5.45
C ILE A 115 -3.15 -9.09 4.24
N ILE A 116 -2.33 -8.07 4.47
CA ILE A 116 -1.85 -7.19 3.38
C ILE A 116 -0.80 -7.91 2.50
N THR A 117 0.09 -8.69 3.10
CA THR A 117 1.14 -9.41 2.35
C THR A 117 0.58 -10.55 1.53
N PHE A 118 -0.51 -11.18 1.97
CA PHE A 118 -1.24 -12.18 1.21
C PHE A 118 -1.63 -11.71 -0.20
N MET A 119 -2.00 -10.47 -0.37
CA MET A 119 -2.41 -9.94 -1.67
C MET A 119 -1.29 -10.02 -2.73
N LEU A 120 -0.03 -9.92 -2.31
CA LEU A 120 1.12 -9.99 -3.21
C LEU A 120 1.67 -11.41 -3.37
N THR A 121 1.64 -12.19 -2.31
CA THR A 121 2.20 -13.55 -2.27
C THR A 121 1.27 -14.48 -1.50
N PRO A 122 0.17 -14.97 -2.11
CA PRO A 122 -0.79 -15.87 -1.44
C PRO A 122 -0.15 -17.18 -0.94
N GLY A 123 0.96 -17.60 -1.57
CA GLY A 123 1.69 -18.79 -1.21
C GLY A 123 0.85 -20.07 -1.38
N LYS A 124 1.00 -21.02 -0.47
CA LYS A 124 0.29 -22.30 -0.51
C LYS A 124 -1.23 -22.18 -0.39
N TRP A 125 -1.75 -21.02 -0.04
CA TRP A 125 -3.19 -20.81 0.05
C TRP A 125 -3.90 -21.03 -1.30
N LEU A 126 -3.24 -20.75 -2.41
CA LEU A 126 -3.80 -21.02 -3.76
C LEU A 126 -4.17 -22.49 -3.96
N GLU A 127 -3.47 -23.41 -3.29
CA GLU A 127 -3.73 -24.84 -3.37
C GLU A 127 -4.65 -25.34 -2.25
N THR A 128 -4.45 -24.81 -1.03
CA THR A 128 -5.07 -25.36 0.19
C THR A 128 -6.34 -24.62 0.63
N GLY A 129 -6.48 -23.36 0.29
CA GLY A 129 -7.49 -22.46 0.85
C GLY A 129 -7.36 -22.23 2.37
N ALA A 130 -6.31 -22.75 3.02
CA ALA A 130 -6.18 -22.72 4.47
C ALA A 130 -5.72 -21.35 4.96
N PHE A 131 -6.38 -20.84 6.02
CA PHE A 131 -6.08 -19.53 6.64
C PHE A 131 -4.58 -19.33 6.93
N TRP A 132 -3.94 -20.29 7.58
CA TRP A 132 -2.55 -20.13 8.01
C TRP A 132 -1.54 -20.16 6.86
N ASP A 133 -1.83 -20.85 5.77
CA ASP A 133 -0.97 -20.91 4.60
C ASP A 133 -0.94 -19.56 3.85
N GLY A 134 -2.07 -18.85 3.83
CA GLY A 134 -2.12 -17.50 3.30
C GLY A 134 -1.61 -16.45 4.30
N PHE A 135 -1.86 -16.63 5.60
CA PHE A 135 -1.45 -15.68 6.61
C PHE A 135 0.08 -15.61 6.77
N PHE A 136 0.74 -16.77 6.87
CA PHE A 136 2.20 -16.87 6.92
C PHE A 136 2.83 -17.05 5.54
N ASN A 137 2.39 -16.22 4.60
CA ASN A 137 2.86 -16.22 3.23
C ASN A 137 4.36 -15.84 3.10
N PRO A 138 5.00 -16.06 1.93
CA PRO A 138 6.43 -15.81 1.74
C PRO A 138 6.92 -14.43 2.14
N THR A 139 6.13 -13.38 1.92
CA THR A 139 6.52 -12.01 2.24
C THR A 139 6.11 -11.54 3.65
N TYR A 140 5.48 -12.41 4.47
CA TYR A 140 5.02 -12.06 5.81
C TYR A 140 6.13 -11.54 6.73
N TYR A 141 7.15 -12.36 6.99
CA TYR A 141 8.24 -12.00 7.92
C TYR A 141 9.11 -10.85 7.41
N PRO A 142 9.55 -10.84 6.14
CA PRO A 142 10.33 -9.72 5.62
C PRO A 142 9.56 -8.41 5.65
N SER A 143 8.27 -8.42 5.31
CA SER A 143 7.42 -7.24 5.40
C SER A 143 7.21 -6.76 6.85
N LEU A 144 7.04 -7.68 7.80
CA LEU A 144 6.92 -7.33 9.22
C LEU A 144 8.18 -6.66 9.75
N LEU A 145 9.36 -7.17 9.41
CA LEU A 145 10.64 -6.56 9.77
C LEU A 145 10.77 -5.16 9.15
N LEU A 146 10.49 -5.05 7.86
CA LEU A 146 10.51 -3.78 7.12
C LEU A 146 9.58 -2.74 7.74
N ARG A 147 8.31 -3.10 7.99
CA ARG A 147 7.29 -2.21 8.58
C ARG A 147 7.64 -1.80 10.01
N THR A 148 8.26 -2.69 10.78
CA THR A 148 8.81 -2.35 12.10
C THR A 148 9.89 -1.28 11.97
N GLY A 149 10.81 -1.41 11.02
CA GLY A 149 11.82 -0.40 10.71
C GLY A 149 11.20 0.94 10.29
N ILE A 150 10.21 0.92 9.40
CA ILE A 150 9.45 2.12 8.99
C ILE A 150 8.82 2.78 10.21
N ALA A 151 8.15 2.04 11.08
CA ALA A 151 7.52 2.58 12.29
C ALA A 151 8.54 3.26 13.21
N MET A 152 9.75 2.70 13.34
CA MET A 152 10.84 3.30 14.12
C MET A 152 11.36 4.59 13.49
N LEU A 153 11.53 4.64 12.16
CA LEU A 153 11.95 5.84 11.43
C LEU A 153 10.90 6.95 11.54
N MET A 154 9.63 6.62 11.32
CA MET A 154 8.52 7.59 11.42
C MET A 154 8.36 8.10 12.85
N ALA A 155 8.43 7.22 13.86
CA ALA A 155 8.40 7.62 15.26
C ALA A 155 9.56 8.58 15.58
N THR A 156 10.76 8.29 15.08
CA THR A 156 11.93 9.17 15.25
C THR A 156 11.68 10.53 14.59
N ALA A 157 11.22 10.55 13.34
CA ALA A 157 10.91 11.78 12.62
C ALA A 157 9.92 12.66 13.39
N PHE A 158 8.83 12.08 13.88
CA PHE A 158 7.84 12.82 14.69
C PHE A 158 8.40 13.28 16.05
N MET A 159 9.21 12.47 16.72
CA MET A 159 9.75 12.80 18.06
C MET A 159 10.89 13.83 18.00
N LEU A 160 11.59 13.99 16.90
CA LEU A 160 12.63 15.00 16.74
C LEU A 160 12.08 16.42 16.85
N TRP A 161 10.86 16.69 16.36
CA TRP A 161 10.25 18.02 16.43
C TRP A 161 9.97 18.50 17.86
N PRO A 162 9.30 17.73 18.74
CA PRO A 162 9.22 18.10 20.17
C PRO A 162 10.57 18.09 20.88
N ALA A 163 11.55 17.24 20.48
CA ALA A 163 12.89 17.25 21.05
C ALA A 163 13.61 18.59 20.82
N MET A 164 13.36 19.27 19.70
CA MET A 164 13.92 20.59 19.42
C MET A 164 13.42 21.70 20.37
N LYS A 165 12.28 21.48 21.04
CA LYS A 165 11.73 22.39 22.06
C LYS A 165 12.30 22.16 23.46
N ALA A 166 13.18 21.16 23.65
CA ALA A 166 13.87 20.91 24.91
C ALA A 166 14.94 21.98 25.21
N SER A 167 15.50 21.97 26.41
CA SER A 167 16.59 22.86 26.78
C SER A 167 17.82 22.68 25.87
N LYS A 168 18.67 23.72 25.75
CA LYS A 168 19.88 23.65 24.90
C LYS A 168 20.83 22.54 25.36
N GLU A 169 20.83 22.23 26.64
CA GLU A 169 21.65 21.20 27.29
C GLU A 169 21.12 19.80 27.00
N ALA A 170 19.79 19.62 26.97
CA ALA A 170 19.15 18.31 26.75
C ALA A 170 19.07 17.89 25.31
N ARG A 171 18.94 18.86 24.34
CA ARG A 171 18.80 18.56 22.91
C ARG A 171 19.85 17.57 22.38
N PRO A 172 21.16 17.72 22.63
CA PRO A 172 22.13 16.77 22.07
C PRO A 172 21.95 15.35 22.63
N LYS A 173 21.53 15.21 23.88
CA LYS A 173 21.23 13.92 24.50
C LYS A 173 20.01 13.26 23.86
N LEU A 174 18.94 14.03 23.70
CA LEU A 174 17.70 13.55 23.07
C LEU A 174 17.92 13.24 21.58
N ALA A 175 18.70 14.05 20.87
CA ALA A 175 19.07 13.79 19.48
C ALA A 175 19.83 12.46 19.34
N ARG A 176 20.82 12.20 20.19
CA ARG A 176 21.53 10.91 20.21
C ARG A 176 20.61 9.72 20.49
N TYR A 177 19.73 9.87 21.47
CA TYR A 177 18.78 8.83 21.81
C TYR A 177 17.87 8.48 20.62
N LEU A 178 17.31 9.49 19.95
CA LEU A 178 16.49 9.33 18.76
C LEU A 178 17.30 8.84 17.57
N GLY A 179 18.55 9.29 17.43
CA GLY A 179 19.47 8.83 16.40
C GLY A 179 19.75 7.33 16.48
N ILE A 180 19.87 6.76 17.70
CA ILE A 180 20.03 5.31 17.89
C ILE A 180 18.79 4.57 17.35
N TRP A 181 17.58 5.06 17.65
CA TRP A 181 16.34 4.49 17.10
C TRP A 181 16.27 4.59 15.58
N ALA A 182 16.72 5.72 15.01
CA ALA A 182 16.80 5.91 13.56
C ALA A 182 17.76 4.91 12.90
N VAL A 183 18.94 4.69 13.49
CA VAL A 183 19.92 3.70 12.98
C VAL A 183 19.35 2.29 13.02
N ILE A 184 18.77 1.87 14.15
CA ILE A 184 18.14 0.56 14.29
C ILE A 184 16.98 0.43 13.27
N GLY A 185 16.13 1.46 13.17
CA GLY A 185 15.03 1.50 12.20
C GLY A 185 15.51 1.40 10.74
N SER A 186 16.61 2.11 10.38
CA SER A 186 17.19 2.00 9.04
C SER A 186 17.76 0.60 8.76
N MET A 187 18.40 -0.03 9.75
CA MET A 187 18.91 -1.41 9.61
C MET A 187 17.75 -2.41 9.41
N PHE A 188 16.68 -2.30 10.19
CA PHE A 188 15.50 -3.16 10.02
C PHE A 188 14.83 -2.93 8.68
N SER A 189 14.69 -1.66 8.28
CA SER A 189 14.13 -1.29 6.99
C SER A 189 14.94 -1.84 5.83
N TYR A 190 16.27 -1.66 5.86
CA TYR A 190 17.14 -2.16 4.81
C TYR A 190 17.14 -3.69 4.73
N SER A 191 17.34 -4.37 5.86
CA SER A 191 17.37 -5.84 5.91
C SER A 191 16.02 -6.44 5.53
N GLY A 192 14.91 -5.86 6.04
CA GLY A 192 13.56 -6.29 5.71
C GLY A 192 13.22 -6.07 4.24
N TYR A 193 13.65 -4.93 3.67
CA TYR A 193 13.44 -4.60 2.26
C TYR A 193 14.21 -5.58 1.34
N ARG A 194 15.48 -5.84 1.62
CA ARG A 194 16.28 -6.80 0.84
C ARG A 194 15.74 -8.24 0.91
N TRP A 195 15.27 -8.62 2.11
CA TRP A 195 14.62 -9.92 2.27
C TRP A 195 13.28 -9.97 1.55
N TRP A 196 12.48 -8.90 1.59
CA TRP A 196 11.23 -8.79 0.87
C TRP A 196 11.44 -8.89 -0.65
N GLU A 197 12.42 -8.19 -1.22
CA GLU A 197 12.78 -8.33 -2.65
C GLU A 197 13.07 -9.80 -3.02
N GLY A 198 13.86 -10.50 -2.21
CA GLY A 198 14.21 -11.91 -2.46
C GLY A 198 13.09 -12.93 -2.18
N ALA A 199 12.00 -12.50 -1.53
CA ALA A 199 10.84 -13.36 -1.26
C ALA A 199 9.70 -13.18 -2.28
N LEU A 200 9.85 -12.24 -3.23
CA LEU A 200 8.90 -12.06 -4.32
C LEU A 200 9.03 -13.21 -5.34
N PRO A 201 7.96 -13.56 -6.05
CA PRO A 201 8.05 -14.45 -7.21
C PRO A 201 9.05 -13.94 -8.25
N GLU A 202 9.74 -14.82 -8.96
CA GLU A 202 10.74 -14.45 -9.98
C GLU A 202 10.14 -13.59 -11.08
N THR A 203 8.91 -13.88 -11.47
CA THR A 203 8.14 -13.10 -12.44
C THR A 203 7.95 -11.65 -12.00
N VAL A 204 7.66 -11.42 -10.71
CA VAL A 204 7.54 -10.07 -10.13
C VAL A 204 8.91 -9.40 -10.01
N GLN A 205 9.95 -10.16 -9.65
CA GLN A 205 11.32 -9.62 -9.58
C GLN A 205 11.81 -9.10 -10.94
N SER A 206 11.48 -9.77 -12.04
CA SER A 206 11.86 -9.37 -13.39
C SER A 206 11.35 -7.98 -13.79
N LEU A 207 10.29 -7.47 -13.14
CA LEU A 207 9.76 -6.13 -13.40
C LEU A 207 10.74 -5.00 -13.04
N PHE A 208 11.63 -5.22 -12.08
CA PHE A 208 12.45 -4.14 -11.52
C PHE A 208 13.86 -4.54 -11.06
N LEU A 209 14.28 -5.82 -11.21
CA LEU A 209 15.60 -6.29 -10.80
C LEU A 209 16.48 -6.68 -12.00
N GLY A 210 17.77 -6.32 -11.90
CA GLY A 210 18.80 -6.75 -12.83
C GLY A 210 18.66 -6.18 -14.24
N ASP A 211 19.38 -6.82 -15.18
CA ASP A 211 19.41 -6.43 -16.58
C ASP A 211 18.10 -6.75 -17.33
N GLY A 212 17.26 -7.59 -16.74
CA GLY A 212 15.93 -7.95 -17.25
C GLY A 212 14.79 -7.06 -16.73
N ALA A 213 15.11 -5.92 -16.09
CA ALA A 213 14.08 -5.02 -15.57
C ALA A 213 13.23 -4.43 -16.70
N LEU A 214 11.92 -4.80 -16.70
CA LEU A 214 10.99 -4.45 -17.77
C LEU A 214 10.39 -3.05 -17.62
N LEU A 215 10.33 -2.55 -16.39
CA LEU A 215 9.55 -1.35 -16.05
C LEU A 215 10.41 -0.27 -15.39
N ALA A 216 10.93 0.65 -16.21
CA ALA A 216 11.78 1.75 -15.77
C ALA A 216 11.22 2.52 -14.56
N GLY A 217 9.91 2.79 -14.51
CA GLY A 217 9.30 3.50 -13.38
C GLY A 217 9.35 2.73 -12.06
N LEU A 218 9.37 1.40 -12.07
CA LEU A 218 9.60 0.59 -10.86
C LEU A 218 11.07 0.53 -10.50
N VAL A 219 11.98 0.46 -11.50
CA VAL A 219 13.43 0.55 -11.30
C VAL A 219 13.78 1.86 -10.60
N ASP A 220 13.29 2.98 -11.10
CA ASP A 220 13.51 4.30 -10.50
C ASP A 220 12.96 4.38 -9.07
N THR A 221 11.77 3.82 -8.84
CA THR A 221 11.16 3.75 -7.51
C THR A 221 12.00 2.90 -6.55
N ARG A 222 12.56 1.78 -7.02
CA ARG A 222 13.48 0.95 -6.24
C ARG A 222 14.72 1.72 -5.82
N TRP A 223 15.34 2.46 -6.74
CA TRP A 223 16.49 3.30 -6.40
C TRP A 223 16.11 4.40 -5.40
N LEU A 224 14.93 5.00 -5.54
CA LEU A 224 14.44 5.99 -4.58
C LEU A 224 14.28 5.39 -3.17
N VAL A 225 13.79 4.14 -3.04
CA VAL A 225 13.75 3.40 -1.78
C VAL A 225 15.15 3.27 -1.19
N MET A 226 16.11 2.77 -1.98
CA MET A 226 17.47 2.54 -1.52
C MET A 226 18.18 3.83 -1.08
N TRP A 227 18.09 4.89 -1.89
CA TRP A 227 18.69 6.17 -1.57
C TRP A 227 18.08 6.86 -0.36
N SER A 228 16.76 6.78 -0.20
CA SER A 228 16.09 7.39 0.95
C SER A 228 16.40 6.69 2.27
N ILE A 229 16.48 5.34 2.32
CA ILE A 229 16.96 4.61 3.51
C ILE A 229 18.40 5.02 3.83
N THR A 230 19.28 5.05 2.83
CA THR A 230 20.68 5.43 3.00
C THR A 230 20.81 6.86 3.51
N ALA A 231 20.05 7.79 2.95
CA ALA A 231 20.02 9.18 3.40
C ALA A 231 19.56 9.30 4.86
N ALA A 232 18.48 8.60 5.24
CA ALA A 232 17.99 8.58 6.63
C ALA A 232 19.06 8.05 7.60
N LEU A 233 19.74 6.96 7.23
CA LEU A 233 20.84 6.38 8.01
C LEU A 233 22.01 7.36 8.18
N LEU A 234 22.48 7.94 7.09
CA LEU A 234 23.64 8.88 7.11
C LEU A 234 23.29 10.14 7.90
N LEU A 235 22.10 10.71 7.73
CA LEU A 235 21.64 11.86 8.48
C LEU A 235 21.55 11.54 9.98
N ALA A 236 21.05 10.35 10.34
CA ALA A 236 20.99 9.91 11.73
C ALA A 236 22.40 9.75 12.35
N ILE A 237 23.33 9.10 11.67
CA ILE A 237 24.70 8.91 12.15
C ILE A 237 25.40 10.26 12.28
N LEU A 238 25.37 11.09 11.23
CA LEU A 238 26.13 12.33 11.19
C LEU A 238 25.55 13.40 12.15
N PHE A 239 24.26 13.74 12.00
CA PHE A 239 23.69 14.89 12.68
C PHE A 239 23.01 14.55 14.01
N LEU A 240 22.55 13.31 14.21
CA LEU A 240 21.89 12.94 15.48
C LEU A 240 22.87 12.29 16.46
N ILE A 241 23.81 11.46 15.98
CA ILE A 241 24.74 10.71 16.85
C ILE A 241 26.10 11.40 16.98
N ALA A 242 26.79 11.63 15.86
CA ALA A 242 28.18 12.16 15.88
C ALA A 242 28.21 13.66 16.23
N LEU A 243 27.37 14.45 15.59
CA LEU A 243 27.30 15.91 15.75
C LEU A 243 25.94 16.39 16.34
N PRO A 244 25.48 15.88 17.48
CA PRO A 244 24.12 16.12 17.97
C PRO A 244 23.82 17.58 18.33
N LYS A 245 24.86 18.41 18.53
CA LYS A 245 24.69 19.86 18.73
C LYS A 245 24.25 20.59 17.44
N THR A 246 24.44 19.95 16.28
CA THR A 246 24.01 20.45 14.97
C THR A 246 22.62 19.97 14.57
N ALA A 247 21.98 19.12 15.36
CA ALA A 247 20.60 18.67 15.19
C ALA A 247 19.62 19.85 15.36
N LYS A 248 19.53 20.70 14.33
CA LYS A 248 18.67 21.87 14.24
C LYS A 248 17.59 21.62 13.17
N VAL A 249 16.82 22.64 12.83
CA VAL A 249 15.68 22.56 11.90
C VAL A 249 16.04 21.85 10.58
N ILE A 250 17.13 22.26 9.94
CA ILE A 250 17.48 21.73 8.60
C ILE A 250 17.82 20.23 8.63
N PRO A 251 18.74 19.71 9.48
CA PRO A 251 19.00 18.28 9.55
C PRO A 251 17.76 17.47 9.97
N VAL A 252 16.92 17.98 10.88
CA VAL A 252 15.67 17.30 11.28
C VAL A 252 14.68 17.26 10.13
N LEU A 253 14.53 18.35 9.37
CA LEU A 253 13.68 18.41 8.19
C LEU A 253 14.16 17.42 7.11
N LEU A 254 15.46 17.42 6.79
CA LEU A 254 16.05 16.49 5.82
C LEU A 254 15.84 15.02 6.23
N PHE A 255 16.04 14.69 7.51
CA PHE A 255 15.76 13.35 8.02
C PHE A 255 14.26 12.99 7.87
N THR A 256 13.37 13.93 8.22
CA THR A 256 11.92 13.74 8.08
C THR A 256 11.56 13.49 6.62
N ILE A 257 12.06 14.31 5.68
CA ILE A 257 11.85 14.11 4.24
C ILE A 257 12.34 12.74 3.79
N ALA A 258 13.56 12.34 4.18
CA ALA A 258 14.11 11.04 3.80
C ALA A 258 13.24 9.88 4.31
N ALA A 259 12.77 9.93 5.57
CA ALA A 259 11.91 8.90 6.15
C ALA A 259 10.55 8.80 5.43
N PHE A 260 9.92 9.93 5.11
CA PHE A 260 8.65 9.96 4.36
C PHE A 260 8.82 9.53 2.90
N THR A 261 9.90 9.95 2.24
CA THR A 261 10.22 9.51 0.88
C THR A 261 10.42 8.01 0.83
N PHE A 262 11.15 7.45 1.80
CA PHE A 262 11.33 6.00 1.90
C PHE A 262 9.98 5.26 2.04
N PHE A 263 9.14 5.71 2.96
CA PHE A 263 7.83 5.10 3.17
C PHE A 263 6.97 5.17 1.91
N GLY A 264 6.84 6.35 1.30
CA GLY A 264 6.03 6.54 0.08
C GLY A 264 6.57 5.77 -1.13
N ALA A 265 7.89 5.74 -1.32
CA ALA A 265 8.53 4.99 -2.40
C ALA A 265 8.32 3.48 -2.24
N TYR A 266 8.46 2.95 -1.03
CA TYR A 266 8.19 1.54 -0.75
C TYR A 266 6.72 1.16 -1.04
N GLU A 267 5.76 1.96 -0.58
CA GLU A 267 4.34 1.67 -0.83
C GLU A 267 4.00 1.75 -2.33
N ARG A 268 4.59 2.69 -3.07
CA ARG A 268 4.45 2.76 -4.53
C ARG A 268 5.03 1.52 -5.21
N LEU A 269 6.22 1.07 -4.79
CA LEU A 269 6.85 -0.13 -5.33
C LEU A 269 5.99 -1.36 -5.06
N ARG A 270 5.56 -1.54 -3.81
CA ARG A 270 4.69 -2.65 -3.39
C ARG A 270 3.38 -2.70 -4.19
N GLU A 271 2.78 -1.55 -4.46
CA GLU A 271 1.56 -1.47 -5.27
C GLU A 271 1.82 -1.82 -6.73
N GLY A 272 2.91 -1.31 -7.31
CA GLY A 272 3.27 -1.58 -8.70
C GLY A 272 3.61 -3.06 -8.94
N THR A 273 4.30 -3.69 -8.00
CA THR A 273 4.69 -5.12 -8.12
C THR A 273 3.54 -6.10 -7.97
N ARG A 274 2.37 -5.64 -7.52
CA ARG A 274 1.17 -6.49 -7.41
C ARG A 274 0.38 -6.59 -8.72
N LYS A 275 0.50 -5.62 -9.61
CA LYS A 275 -0.23 -5.58 -10.88
C LYS A 275 0.19 -6.73 -11.81
N PRO A 276 -0.74 -7.25 -12.62
CA PRO A 276 -2.14 -6.81 -12.87
C PRO A 276 -3.16 -7.30 -11.83
N PHE A 277 -2.70 -7.99 -10.79
CA PHE A 277 -3.57 -8.60 -9.77
C PHE A 277 -3.91 -7.66 -8.61
N ILE A 278 -5.00 -7.96 -7.92
CA ILE A 278 -5.29 -7.49 -6.56
C ILE A 278 -4.90 -8.57 -5.53
N ILE A 279 -5.10 -9.86 -5.85
CA ILE A 279 -4.56 -11.02 -5.14
C ILE A 279 -3.83 -11.83 -6.20
N HIS A 280 -2.52 -11.92 -6.07
CA HIS A 280 -1.64 -12.51 -7.09
C HIS A 280 -2.10 -13.92 -7.49
N ASP A 281 -2.11 -14.23 -8.77
CA ASP A 281 -2.54 -15.49 -9.40
C ASP A 281 -3.96 -15.98 -9.03
N TYR A 282 -4.76 -15.15 -8.35
CA TYR A 282 -6.13 -15.50 -7.94
C TYR A 282 -7.17 -14.53 -8.49
N MET A 283 -6.96 -13.22 -8.33
CA MET A 283 -7.92 -12.20 -8.73
C MET A 283 -7.21 -11.00 -9.35
N PHE A 284 -7.63 -10.61 -10.53
CA PHE A 284 -7.17 -9.39 -11.18
C PHE A 284 -7.63 -8.11 -10.47
N SER A 285 -6.97 -7.00 -10.74
CA SER A 285 -7.25 -5.72 -10.06
C SER A 285 -8.63 -5.12 -10.41
N ASN A 286 -9.29 -5.60 -11.45
CA ASN A 286 -10.68 -5.30 -11.77
C ASN A 286 -11.72 -6.22 -11.08
N GLY A 287 -11.26 -7.20 -10.27
CA GLY A 287 -12.12 -8.10 -9.50
C GLY A 287 -12.55 -9.37 -10.24
N VAL A 288 -12.04 -9.62 -11.44
CA VAL A 288 -12.22 -10.87 -12.16
C VAL A 288 -11.31 -11.95 -11.57
N LEU A 289 -11.83 -13.14 -11.31
CA LEU A 289 -11.03 -14.28 -10.90
C LEU A 289 -10.32 -14.89 -12.14
N VAL A 290 -9.10 -15.36 -11.96
CA VAL A 290 -8.38 -16.08 -13.03
C VAL A 290 -9.19 -17.27 -13.51
N SER A 291 -9.82 -18.02 -12.61
CA SER A 291 -10.67 -19.17 -12.93
C SER A 291 -12.00 -18.84 -13.62
N GLU A 292 -12.36 -17.57 -13.74
CA GLU A 292 -13.61 -17.13 -14.41
C GLU A 292 -13.36 -16.64 -15.84
N VAL A 293 -12.09 -16.48 -16.26
CA VAL A 293 -11.75 -15.87 -17.57
C VAL A 293 -12.41 -16.61 -18.72
N GLU A 294 -12.24 -17.92 -18.82
CA GLU A 294 -12.80 -18.74 -19.89
C GLU A 294 -14.34 -18.60 -19.95
N ALA A 295 -15.01 -18.77 -18.81
CA ALA A 295 -16.47 -18.66 -18.75
C ALA A 295 -16.99 -17.26 -19.08
N LEU A 296 -16.23 -16.21 -18.75
CA LEU A 296 -16.61 -14.83 -19.07
C LEU A 296 -16.30 -14.47 -20.53
N ASN A 297 -15.31 -15.10 -21.15
CA ASN A 297 -15.06 -14.96 -22.59
C ASN A 297 -16.18 -15.60 -23.41
N GLU A 298 -16.77 -16.68 -22.90
CA GLU A 298 -17.94 -17.32 -23.57
C GLU A 298 -19.26 -16.57 -23.35
N ASN A 299 -19.50 -16.10 -22.10
CA ASN A 299 -20.83 -15.61 -21.68
C ASN A 299 -20.91 -14.08 -21.54
N GLY A 300 -19.80 -13.38 -21.70
CA GLY A 300 -19.68 -11.94 -21.52
C GLY A 300 -19.47 -11.51 -20.07
N ILE A 301 -18.75 -10.40 -19.85
CA ILE A 301 -18.54 -9.80 -18.53
C ILE A 301 -19.85 -9.27 -17.94
N LEU A 302 -20.77 -8.80 -18.75
CA LEU A 302 -22.06 -8.28 -18.31
C LEU A 302 -22.96 -9.36 -17.71
N SER A 303 -22.71 -10.64 -18.01
CA SER A 303 -23.40 -11.77 -17.36
C SER A 303 -23.17 -11.80 -15.84
N LYS A 304 -21.99 -11.34 -15.39
CA LYS A 304 -21.59 -11.22 -13.98
C LYS A 304 -22.09 -9.90 -13.34
N ALA A 305 -22.33 -8.87 -14.13
CA ALA A 305 -22.69 -7.55 -13.67
C ALA A 305 -24.18 -7.45 -13.33
N ARG A 306 -24.60 -7.99 -12.17
CA ARG A 306 -26.02 -8.00 -11.72
C ARG A 306 -26.66 -6.62 -11.60
N TRP A 307 -25.85 -5.58 -11.50
CA TRP A 307 -26.27 -4.17 -11.41
C TRP A 307 -26.36 -3.49 -12.77
N ALA A 308 -25.83 -4.10 -13.83
CA ALA A 308 -25.93 -3.54 -15.17
C ALA A 308 -27.41 -3.54 -15.61
N ALA A 309 -27.89 -2.41 -16.07
CA ALA A 309 -29.19 -2.35 -16.72
C ALA A 309 -29.12 -3.19 -18.00
N ARG A 310 -30.19 -3.90 -18.32
CA ARG A 310 -30.27 -4.57 -19.62
C ARG A 310 -30.37 -3.49 -20.70
N VAL A 311 -29.33 -3.36 -21.51
CA VAL A 311 -29.27 -2.45 -22.63
C VAL A 311 -29.64 -3.24 -23.89
N PRO A 312 -30.49 -2.70 -24.79
CA PRO A 312 -30.71 -3.31 -26.07
C PRO A 312 -29.42 -3.48 -26.87
N ALA A 313 -29.24 -4.60 -27.53
CA ALA A 313 -28.05 -4.88 -28.35
C ALA A 313 -27.82 -3.82 -29.46
N GLU A 314 -28.87 -3.11 -29.86
CA GLU A 314 -28.82 -2.01 -30.87
C GLU A 314 -28.13 -0.74 -30.32
N ASP A 315 -27.95 -0.59 -28.99
CA ASP A 315 -27.25 0.56 -28.36
C ASP A 315 -25.84 0.13 -27.92
N SER A 316 -24.95 0.00 -28.90
CA SER A 316 -23.56 -0.41 -28.71
C SER A 316 -22.81 0.51 -27.75
N VAL A 317 -22.98 1.84 -27.85
CA VAL A 317 -22.31 2.81 -26.96
C VAL A 317 -22.76 2.66 -25.51
N ALA A 318 -24.07 2.45 -25.27
CA ALA A 318 -24.57 2.22 -23.92
C ALA A 318 -24.11 0.88 -23.34
N MET A 319 -24.04 -0.17 -24.17
CA MET A 319 -23.47 -1.46 -23.76
C MET A 319 -21.98 -1.31 -23.44
N GLY A 320 -21.20 -0.65 -24.30
CA GLY A 320 -19.78 -0.38 -24.08
C GLY A 320 -19.51 0.42 -22.82
N ARG A 321 -20.40 1.36 -22.47
CA ARG A 321 -20.34 2.07 -21.19
C ARG A 321 -20.47 1.12 -19.99
N GLN A 322 -21.33 0.12 -20.06
CA GLN A 322 -21.49 -0.86 -18.98
C GLN A 322 -20.27 -1.80 -18.88
N VAL A 323 -19.71 -2.20 -20.02
CA VAL A 323 -18.46 -2.98 -20.07
C VAL A 323 -17.32 -2.18 -19.44
N PHE A 324 -17.19 -0.89 -19.77
CA PHE A 324 -16.22 0.02 -19.13
C PHE A 324 -16.43 0.10 -17.63
N ASP A 325 -17.66 0.30 -17.18
CA ASP A 325 -17.98 0.38 -15.75
C ASP A 325 -17.71 -0.95 -15.01
N ALA A 326 -17.81 -2.11 -15.71
CA ALA A 326 -17.58 -3.42 -15.12
C ALA A 326 -16.10 -3.75 -14.92
N GLN A 327 -15.21 -3.40 -15.86
CA GLN A 327 -13.82 -3.86 -15.81
C GLN A 327 -12.74 -2.79 -15.94
N CYS A 328 -13.06 -1.58 -16.40
CA CYS A 328 -12.07 -0.50 -16.59
C CYS A 328 -12.13 0.56 -15.50
N ARG A 329 -13.31 0.87 -14.98
CA ARG A 329 -13.58 1.96 -14.04
C ARG A 329 -12.85 1.82 -12.70
N SER A 330 -12.44 0.62 -12.32
CA SER A 330 -11.66 0.39 -11.09
C SER A 330 -10.31 1.14 -11.11
N CYS A 331 -9.76 1.42 -12.30
CA CYS A 331 -8.48 2.09 -12.48
C CYS A 331 -8.57 3.35 -13.34
N HIS A 332 -9.54 3.44 -14.27
CA HIS A 332 -9.69 4.52 -15.20
C HIS A 332 -10.93 5.37 -14.92
N THR A 333 -10.80 6.68 -15.02
CA THR A 333 -11.94 7.61 -15.06
C THR A 333 -12.19 8.05 -16.51
N ILE A 334 -13.33 8.64 -16.77
CA ILE A 334 -13.60 9.24 -18.09
C ILE A 334 -12.78 10.53 -18.27
N ASP A 335 -12.91 11.48 -17.31
CA ASP A 335 -12.29 12.80 -17.33
C ASP A 335 -11.58 13.08 -15.98
N GLY A 336 -10.47 12.41 -15.64
CA GLY A 336 -9.82 12.62 -14.36
C GLY A 336 -8.56 11.79 -14.23
N TYR A 337 -8.37 11.12 -13.07
CA TYR A 337 -7.19 10.29 -12.86
C TYR A 337 -7.18 9.12 -13.84
N LEU A 338 -6.06 8.91 -14.55
CA LEU A 338 -5.92 7.93 -15.63
C LEU A 338 -7.11 7.99 -16.61
N SER A 339 -7.38 9.21 -17.10
CA SER A 339 -8.49 9.52 -18.02
C SER A 339 -8.44 8.64 -19.27
N ILE A 340 -9.50 7.87 -19.53
CA ILE A 340 -9.59 7.04 -20.74
C ILE A 340 -9.64 7.90 -22.02
N LYS A 341 -10.19 9.10 -21.93
CA LYS A 341 -10.22 10.07 -23.04
C LYS A 341 -8.83 10.50 -23.50
N GLU A 342 -7.87 10.57 -22.56
CA GLU A 342 -6.51 11.01 -22.83
C GLU A 342 -5.57 9.86 -23.15
N LEU A 343 -5.86 8.65 -22.63
CA LEU A 343 -4.99 7.49 -22.74
C LEU A 343 -5.36 6.57 -23.90
N ALA A 344 -6.63 6.53 -24.27
CA ALA A 344 -7.08 5.68 -25.38
C ALA A 344 -6.59 6.24 -26.74
N PRO A 345 -6.24 5.37 -27.69
CA PRO A 345 -6.00 5.79 -29.07
C PRO A 345 -7.19 6.55 -29.65
N GLU A 346 -6.92 7.55 -30.49
CA GLU A 346 -7.98 8.25 -31.24
C GLU A 346 -8.61 7.36 -32.32
N ASP A 347 -7.83 6.42 -32.85
CA ASP A 347 -8.26 5.46 -33.86
C ASP A 347 -8.97 4.26 -33.22
N PRO A 348 -10.25 3.99 -33.56
CA PRO A 348 -10.97 2.83 -33.03
C PRO A 348 -10.31 1.49 -33.35
N ASP A 349 -9.68 1.32 -34.51
CA ASP A 349 -8.99 0.09 -34.88
C ASP A 349 -7.77 -0.16 -34.00
N MET A 350 -7.07 0.90 -33.58
CA MET A 350 -6.00 0.80 -32.60
C MET A 350 -6.54 0.46 -31.21
N THR A 351 -7.67 1.02 -30.81
CA THR A 351 -8.34 0.69 -29.54
C THR A 351 -8.74 -0.78 -29.53
N TYR A 352 -9.33 -1.29 -30.60
CA TYR A 352 -9.64 -2.71 -30.74
C TYR A 352 -8.38 -3.58 -30.62
N SER A 353 -7.31 -3.23 -31.30
CA SER A 353 -6.04 -3.97 -31.23
C SER A 353 -5.46 -4.04 -29.83
N VAL A 354 -5.56 -2.95 -29.05
CA VAL A 354 -5.15 -2.93 -27.64
C VAL A 354 -6.00 -3.88 -26.79
N LEU A 355 -7.32 -3.84 -26.95
CA LEU A 355 -8.25 -4.70 -26.21
C LEU A 355 -8.08 -6.17 -26.58
N TYR A 356 -7.83 -6.47 -27.86
CA TYR A 356 -7.56 -7.82 -28.32
C TYR A 356 -6.25 -8.37 -27.73
N ALA A 357 -5.18 -7.57 -27.68
CA ALA A 357 -3.93 -7.97 -27.02
C ALA A 357 -4.10 -8.19 -25.50
N MET A 358 -5.04 -7.45 -24.87
CA MET A 358 -5.41 -7.71 -23.47
C MET A 358 -6.27 -8.97 -23.31
N TYR A 359 -7.09 -9.32 -24.30
CA TYR A 359 -7.86 -10.56 -24.33
C TYR A 359 -6.93 -11.77 -24.43
N ASP A 360 -6.00 -11.77 -25.38
CA ASP A 360 -4.97 -12.82 -25.52
C ASP A 360 -4.15 -13.01 -24.23
N GLN A 361 -3.83 -11.91 -23.56
CA GLN A 361 -3.18 -11.95 -22.25
C GLN A 361 -4.03 -12.68 -21.20
N GLY A 362 -5.35 -12.55 -21.25
CA GLY A 362 -6.29 -13.26 -20.37
C GLY A 362 -6.29 -14.78 -20.60
N GLU A 363 -6.25 -15.19 -21.85
CA GLU A 363 -6.17 -16.61 -22.22
C GLU A 363 -4.85 -17.24 -21.74
N MET A 364 -3.72 -16.52 -21.87
CA MET A 364 -2.43 -16.98 -21.32
C MET A 364 -2.51 -17.29 -19.81
N PHE A 365 -3.24 -16.47 -19.03
CA PHE A 365 -3.43 -16.75 -17.59
C PHE A 365 -4.39 -17.91 -17.33
N ALA A 366 -5.41 -18.09 -18.17
CA ALA A 366 -6.41 -19.15 -18.00
C ALA A 366 -5.86 -20.55 -18.33
N GLU A 367 -4.87 -20.64 -19.22
CA GLU A 367 -4.24 -21.89 -19.67
C GLU A 367 -3.15 -22.41 -18.73
N LEU A 368 -2.75 -21.63 -17.71
CA LEU A 368 -1.69 -22.02 -16.79
C LEU A 368 -2.08 -23.22 -15.92
N GLU A 369 -1.19 -24.20 -15.85
CA GLU A 369 -1.29 -25.28 -14.88
C GLU A 369 -0.98 -24.77 -13.46
N PRO A 370 -1.52 -25.42 -12.41
CA PRO A 370 -1.25 -25.02 -11.04
C PRO A 370 0.27 -25.00 -10.72
N GLY A 371 0.79 -23.83 -10.37
CA GLY A 371 2.21 -23.60 -10.08
C GLY A 371 3.03 -23.04 -11.25
N GLU A 372 2.45 -22.93 -12.43
CA GLU A 372 3.03 -22.17 -13.54
C GLU A 372 2.75 -20.68 -13.38
N ALA A 373 3.56 -19.85 -14.02
CA ALA A 373 3.39 -18.40 -14.00
C ALA A 373 3.74 -17.81 -15.38
N VAL A 374 2.93 -16.86 -15.84
CA VAL A 374 3.25 -16.09 -17.05
C VAL A 374 4.50 -15.26 -16.81
N ALA A 375 5.47 -15.35 -17.72
CA ALA A 375 6.61 -14.44 -17.70
C ALA A 375 6.08 -13.03 -18.00
N MET A 376 6.31 -12.09 -17.08
CA MET A 376 5.79 -10.72 -17.22
C MET A 376 6.32 -9.99 -18.45
N GLY A 377 7.43 -10.49 -19.04
CA GLY A 377 7.97 -9.99 -20.31
C GLY A 377 7.14 -10.37 -21.55
N ASP A 378 6.30 -11.38 -21.43
CA ASP A 378 5.43 -11.84 -22.51
C ASP A 378 4.09 -11.08 -22.52
N LEU A 379 3.84 -10.28 -21.48
CA LEU A 379 2.64 -9.46 -21.37
C LEU A 379 2.82 -8.11 -22.10
N ASN A 380 1.93 -7.79 -23.01
CA ASN A 380 1.90 -6.50 -23.68
C ASN A 380 1.54 -5.36 -22.71
N TYR A 381 0.66 -5.65 -21.74
CA TYR A 381 0.15 -4.69 -20.75
C TYR A 381 0.28 -5.22 -19.31
N PRO A 382 1.50 -5.35 -18.76
CA PRO A 382 1.73 -6.02 -17.48
C PRO A 382 1.08 -5.34 -16.27
N PHE A 383 0.63 -4.09 -16.40
CA PHE A 383 -0.07 -3.37 -15.33
C PHE A 383 -1.60 -3.39 -15.45
N MET A 384 -2.11 -3.75 -16.62
CA MET A 384 -3.55 -3.79 -16.86
C MET A 384 -4.08 -5.22 -16.71
N PRO A 385 -5.23 -5.40 -16.02
CA PRO A 385 -5.95 -6.65 -16.07
C PRO A 385 -6.28 -7.03 -17.53
N PRO A 386 -6.40 -8.32 -17.83
CA PRO A 386 -6.87 -8.72 -19.16
C PRO A 386 -8.28 -8.18 -19.41
N PHE A 387 -8.60 -7.93 -20.68
CA PHE A 387 -9.99 -7.82 -21.11
C PHE A 387 -10.61 -9.20 -21.07
N VAL A 388 -11.81 -9.31 -20.50
CA VAL A 388 -12.63 -10.53 -20.54
C VAL A 388 -14.03 -10.19 -21.01
N GLY A 389 -14.59 -11.02 -21.90
CA GLY A 389 -15.91 -10.78 -22.48
C GLY A 389 -16.00 -11.28 -23.90
N THR A 390 -17.19 -11.17 -24.48
CA THR A 390 -17.44 -11.55 -25.88
C THR A 390 -16.87 -10.51 -26.84
N GLU A 391 -16.74 -10.90 -28.12
CA GLU A 391 -16.35 -9.99 -29.20
C GLU A 391 -17.33 -8.81 -29.31
N GLU A 392 -18.64 -9.07 -29.19
CA GLU A 392 -19.68 -8.03 -29.18
C GLU A 392 -19.49 -7.01 -28.06
N GLU A 393 -19.12 -7.46 -26.87
CA GLU A 393 -18.78 -6.58 -25.71
C GLU A 393 -17.50 -5.78 -25.96
N MET A 394 -16.51 -6.34 -26.64
CA MET A 394 -15.27 -5.66 -27.02
C MET A 394 -15.55 -4.56 -28.04
N GLU A 395 -16.30 -4.87 -29.13
CA GLU A 395 -16.71 -3.89 -30.15
C GLU A 395 -17.53 -2.75 -29.52
N ALA A 396 -18.46 -3.08 -28.62
CA ALA A 396 -19.25 -2.08 -27.89
C ALA A 396 -18.37 -1.17 -27.05
N LEU A 397 -17.34 -1.71 -26.38
CA LEU A 397 -16.40 -0.92 -25.61
C LEU A 397 -15.58 0.02 -26.50
N VAL A 398 -15.17 -0.43 -27.70
CA VAL A 398 -14.49 0.42 -28.69
C VAL A 398 -15.40 1.58 -29.10
N ASP A 399 -16.68 1.31 -29.44
CA ASP A 399 -17.65 2.35 -29.82
C ASP A 399 -17.85 3.38 -28.69
N PHE A 400 -17.94 2.91 -27.45
CA PHE A 400 -18.04 3.81 -26.31
C PHE A 400 -16.79 4.70 -26.16
N ILE A 401 -15.59 4.15 -26.22
CA ILE A 401 -14.33 4.91 -26.12
C ILE A 401 -14.23 5.91 -27.27
N ALA A 402 -14.52 5.49 -28.51
CA ALA A 402 -14.53 6.37 -29.68
C ALA A 402 -15.51 7.54 -29.54
N SER A 403 -16.69 7.29 -28.93
CA SER A 403 -17.67 8.35 -28.64
C SER A 403 -17.14 9.43 -27.68
N LEU A 404 -16.22 9.06 -26.77
CA LEU A 404 -15.60 9.99 -25.82
C LEU A 404 -14.49 10.82 -26.47
N THR A 405 -13.66 10.21 -27.31
CA THR A 405 -12.55 10.90 -28.00
C THR A 405 -13.06 11.85 -29.08
N ALA A 406 -14.10 11.47 -29.84
CA ALA A 406 -14.76 12.34 -30.83
C ALA A 406 -15.36 13.63 -30.21
N GLN A 407 -15.88 13.56 -29.00
CA GLN A 407 -16.40 14.75 -28.28
C GLN A 407 -15.28 15.67 -27.76
N GLY A 408 -14.08 15.13 -27.52
CA GLY A 408 -12.90 15.90 -27.09
C GLY A 408 -12.31 16.78 -28.20
N GLY A 409 -12.32 16.31 -29.44
CA GLY A 409 -11.86 17.07 -30.62
C GLY A 409 -12.72 18.28 -30.95
N ALA A 410 -14.03 18.20 -30.74
CA ALA A 410 -14.96 19.31 -31.03
C ALA A 410 -14.84 20.52 -30.07
N THR A 411 -14.26 20.34 -28.87
CA THR A 411 -14.04 21.43 -27.90
C THR A 411 -12.70 22.13 -28.06
N ALA A 412 -11.73 21.53 -28.74
CA ALA A 412 -10.40 22.12 -28.97
C ALA A 412 -10.38 23.09 -30.19
N GLU A 413 -11.30 22.93 -31.16
CA GLU A 413 -11.38 23.82 -32.34
C GLU A 413 -12.25 25.08 -32.13
N GLY A 414 -12.93 25.23 -31.00
CA GLY A 414 -13.84 26.35 -30.70
C GLY A 414 -13.27 27.48 -29.84
N GLY A 415 -11.99 27.46 -29.54
CA GLY A 415 -11.35 28.46 -28.64
C GLY A 415 -10.18 29.18 -29.32
N ILE A 416 -10.49 30.20 -30.18
CA ILE A 416 -9.58 31.29 -30.52
C ILE A 416 -10.14 32.57 -29.88
#